data_06525099848fd36c238f0461686be185
#
_entry.id   06525099848fd36c238f0461686be185
#
_cell.length_a   1.000
_cell.length_b   1.000
_cell.length_c   1.000
_cell.angle_alpha   90.00
_cell.angle_beta   90.00
_cell.angle_gamma   90.00
#
_symmetry.space_group_name_H-M   'P 1'
#
loop_
_entity.id
_entity.type
_entity.pdbx_description
1 polymer ?
#
loop_
_entity_poly.entity_id
_entity_poly.type
_entity_poly.pdbx_seq_one_letter_code
_entity_poly.pdbx_strand_id
1 'polypeptide(L)'
;MSDAYEVNGLWRYPVKSMAGEAVEAVELDADGVAGDRQWGVRDLDTDRLASAKKPRPFGGLLDWSARITDDGTVEVASPGGQTWTAGDPDLDTALSRAFDRPLVLSPVEAGREETYDSEWPEIPGTALSEVEVELPVAMMTERASFVDLAAVHLIVEESVAHLSELIGAAVPIRRCRPTAVLRSVTEAVPGFLDLAWVDRVATAGDVGLHIGGPAPRCVMTTLPQGDLGAQREVLQALAEHARHDTGTGVFACLGTYAEVTNPGTVRLGDHFVLAD
;
A
#
# COMPACT_ATOMS: atom_id res chain seq x y z
N MET A 1 1.57 -14.80 -26.85
CA MET A 1 0.17 -14.76 -26.34
C MET A 1 0.15 -13.64 -25.32
N SER A 2 -0.69 -12.64 -25.50
CA SER A 2 -0.79 -11.54 -24.53
C SER A 2 -1.25 -12.10 -23.19
N ASP A 3 -0.50 -11.85 -22.13
CA ASP A 3 -0.88 -12.23 -20.79
C ASP A 3 -2.07 -11.36 -20.39
N ALA A 4 -3.25 -11.96 -20.27
CA ALA A 4 -4.48 -11.27 -19.93
C ALA A 4 -4.91 -11.61 -18.49
N TYR A 5 -5.27 -10.58 -17.77
CA TYR A 5 -5.78 -10.67 -16.40
C TYR A 5 -7.12 -9.94 -16.31
N GLU A 6 -7.85 -10.19 -15.25
CA GLU A 6 -9.07 -9.47 -14.88
C GLU A 6 -8.83 -8.70 -13.58
N VAL A 7 -9.32 -7.48 -13.50
CA VAL A 7 -9.32 -6.69 -12.26
C VAL A 7 -10.34 -7.30 -11.29
N ASN A 8 -9.85 -8.04 -10.31
CA ASN A 8 -10.67 -8.78 -9.35
C ASN A 8 -10.84 -8.08 -7.99
N GLY A 9 -10.12 -7.01 -7.77
CA GLY A 9 -10.25 -6.19 -6.58
C GLY A 9 -9.63 -4.82 -6.74
N LEU A 10 -10.27 -3.80 -6.16
CA LEU A 10 -9.79 -2.42 -6.15
C LEU A 10 -9.90 -1.86 -4.73
N TRP A 11 -8.88 -1.12 -4.32
CA TRP A 11 -8.80 -0.48 -3.00
C TRP A 11 -8.29 0.96 -3.10
N ARG A 12 -8.81 1.76 -2.18
CA ARG A 12 -8.35 3.13 -1.93
C ARG A 12 -8.03 3.29 -0.44
N TYR A 13 -7.01 4.04 -0.13
CA TYR A 13 -6.52 4.26 1.24
C TYR A 13 -6.45 5.76 1.53
N PRO A 14 -7.56 6.42 1.92
CA PRO A 14 -7.59 7.87 2.07
C PRO A 14 -6.56 8.41 3.07
N VAL A 15 -6.26 7.62 4.12
CA VAL A 15 -5.31 7.98 5.17
C VAL A 15 -4.09 7.05 5.18
N LYS A 16 -2.88 7.64 5.22
CA LYS A 16 -1.62 6.89 5.36
C LYS A 16 -1.66 5.98 6.59
N SER A 17 -1.22 4.73 6.41
CA SER A 17 -1.11 3.68 7.45
C SER A 17 -2.44 3.17 8.02
N MET A 18 -3.59 3.74 7.74
CA MET A 18 -4.88 3.19 8.12
C MET A 18 -5.38 2.16 7.10
N ALA A 19 -6.26 1.25 7.50
CA ALA A 19 -6.99 0.39 6.59
C ALA A 19 -7.82 1.24 5.62
N GLY A 20 -7.87 0.82 4.37
CA GLY A 20 -8.65 1.49 3.32
C GLY A 20 -9.99 0.82 3.09
N GLU A 21 -10.58 1.17 1.97
CA GLU A 21 -11.87 0.70 1.49
C GLU A 21 -11.74 -0.09 0.18
N ALA A 22 -12.54 -1.14 0.04
CA ALA A 22 -12.75 -1.79 -1.25
C ALA A 22 -13.75 -0.96 -2.05
N VAL A 23 -13.48 -0.77 -3.33
CA VAL A 23 -14.30 0.04 -4.23
C VAL A 23 -14.57 -0.71 -5.54
N GLU A 24 -15.65 -0.33 -6.24
CA GLU A 24 -15.99 -0.94 -7.53
C GLU A 24 -15.24 -0.30 -8.71
N ALA A 25 -14.77 0.93 -8.51
CA ALA A 25 -14.01 1.67 -9.51
C ALA A 25 -13.01 2.63 -8.85
N VAL A 26 -11.92 2.92 -9.54
CA VAL A 26 -10.96 3.97 -9.18
C VAL A 26 -10.72 4.88 -10.38
N GLU A 27 -10.69 6.17 -10.12
CA GLU A 27 -10.18 7.15 -11.08
C GLU A 27 -8.68 7.25 -10.91
N LEU A 28 -7.97 7.12 -12.02
CA LEU A 28 -6.52 7.21 -12.10
C LEU A 28 -6.15 8.43 -12.97
N ASP A 29 -5.39 9.31 -12.42
CA ASP A 29 -4.73 10.41 -13.13
C ASP A 29 -3.20 10.21 -13.15
N ALA A 30 -2.46 11.17 -13.72
CA ALA A 30 -1.00 11.08 -13.76
C ALA A 30 -0.34 10.95 -12.37
N ASP A 31 -1.06 11.32 -11.32
CA ASP A 31 -0.61 11.31 -9.94
C ASP A 31 -1.07 10.05 -9.17
N GLY A 32 -1.87 9.19 -9.78
CA GLY A 32 -2.36 7.94 -9.20
C GLY A 32 -3.85 7.93 -8.89
N VAL A 33 -4.26 7.26 -7.83
CA VAL A 33 -5.66 7.09 -7.46
C VAL A 33 -6.21 8.34 -6.80
N ALA A 34 -7.34 8.84 -7.34
CA ALA A 34 -8.03 9.99 -6.78
C ALA A 34 -8.43 9.75 -5.30
N GLY A 35 -8.02 10.66 -4.42
CA GLY A 35 -8.30 10.59 -2.97
C GLY A 35 -7.43 9.61 -2.16
N ASP A 36 -6.50 8.89 -2.80
CA ASP A 36 -5.60 7.97 -2.11
C ASP A 36 -4.51 8.73 -1.32
N ARG A 37 -4.32 8.39 -0.06
CA ARG A 37 -3.29 8.93 0.86
C ARG A 37 -3.18 10.45 0.85
N GLN A 38 -4.32 11.13 0.78
CA GLN A 38 -4.41 12.60 0.85
C GLN A 38 -4.40 13.10 2.31
N TRP A 39 -4.48 12.19 3.27
CA TRP A 39 -4.43 12.48 4.69
C TRP A 39 -3.38 11.62 5.39
N GLY A 40 -2.78 12.16 6.45
CA GLY A 40 -1.82 11.46 7.29
C GLY A 40 -1.90 11.93 8.74
N VAL A 41 -1.58 11.05 9.67
CA VAL A 41 -1.47 11.40 11.08
C VAL A 41 -0.09 12.00 11.31
N ARG A 42 -0.03 13.19 11.89
CA ARG A 42 1.20 13.91 12.25
C ARG A 42 1.46 13.80 13.75
N ASP A 43 2.66 13.43 14.11
CA ASP A 43 3.19 13.49 15.47
C ASP A 43 3.71 14.90 15.74
N LEU A 44 3.05 15.64 16.66
CA LEU A 44 3.41 17.02 16.96
C LEU A 44 4.69 17.17 17.76
N ASP A 45 5.20 16.10 18.40
CA ASP A 45 6.48 16.11 19.10
C ASP A 45 7.67 16.10 18.11
N THR A 46 7.50 15.45 16.95
CA THR A 46 8.57 15.29 15.96
C THR A 46 8.33 16.07 14.66
N ASP A 47 7.12 16.58 14.45
CA ASP A 47 6.61 17.20 13.22
C ASP A 47 6.70 16.27 11.99
N ARG A 48 6.66 14.95 12.20
CA ARG A 48 6.73 13.91 11.16
C ARG A 48 5.41 13.17 11.03
N LEU A 49 5.23 12.50 9.89
CA LEU A 49 4.10 11.61 9.70
C LEU A 49 4.27 10.33 10.54
N ALA A 50 3.25 10.01 11.31
CA ALA A 50 3.12 8.73 11.98
C ALA A 50 2.95 7.63 10.93
N SER A 51 3.81 6.63 10.94
CA SER A 51 3.78 5.52 9.99
C SER A 51 3.81 4.18 10.71
N ALA A 52 2.94 3.26 10.30
CA ALA A 52 2.98 1.88 10.80
C ALA A 52 4.28 1.14 10.42
N LYS A 53 5.14 1.72 9.57
CA LYS A 53 6.52 1.25 9.33
C LYS A 53 7.44 1.46 10.54
N LYS A 54 7.02 2.26 11.51
CA LYS A 54 7.57 2.33 12.86
C LYS A 54 6.56 1.69 13.83
N PRO A 55 6.60 0.34 13.99
CA PRO A 55 5.56 -0.39 14.71
C PRO A 55 5.37 0.08 16.16
N ARG A 56 6.44 0.48 16.81
CA ARG A 56 6.43 1.17 18.08
C ARG A 56 6.75 2.66 17.86
N PRO A 57 5.78 3.62 17.98
CA PRO A 57 4.45 3.50 18.59
C PRO A 57 3.27 3.31 17.59
N PHE A 58 3.46 3.31 16.26
CA PHE A 58 2.39 3.59 15.30
C PHE A 58 1.78 2.37 14.59
N GLY A 59 2.18 1.14 14.95
CA GLY A 59 1.62 -0.08 14.34
C GLY A 59 0.10 -0.18 14.45
N GLY A 60 -0.47 0.30 15.55
CA GLY A 60 -1.92 0.31 15.78
C GLY A 60 -2.73 1.19 14.83
N LEU A 61 -2.08 2.03 13.99
CA LEU A 61 -2.78 2.77 12.93
C LEU A 61 -3.44 1.82 11.92
N LEU A 62 -2.90 0.62 11.73
CA LEU A 62 -3.47 -0.41 10.86
C LEU A 62 -4.82 -0.97 11.33
N ASP A 63 -5.18 -0.73 12.59
CA ASP A 63 -6.47 -1.12 13.17
C ASP A 63 -7.54 -0.03 13.00
N TRP A 64 -7.14 1.19 12.64
CA TRP A 64 -8.05 2.27 12.22
C TRP A 64 -8.35 2.12 10.74
N SER A 65 -9.51 2.60 10.30
CA SER A 65 -9.90 2.58 8.89
C SER A 65 -10.37 3.94 8.41
N ALA A 66 -10.22 4.18 7.11
CA ALA A 66 -10.71 5.39 6.47
C ALA A 66 -11.40 5.07 5.16
N ARG A 67 -12.45 5.82 4.83
CA ARG A 67 -13.17 5.76 3.56
C ARG A 67 -13.55 7.15 3.09
N ILE A 68 -13.86 7.27 1.81
CA ILE A 68 -14.46 8.48 1.25
C ILE A 68 -15.96 8.21 1.10
N THR A 69 -16.76 9.06 1.71
CA THR A 69 -18.22 9.02 1.65
C THR A 69 -18.74 9.56 0.30
N ASP A 70 -20.03 9.35 -0.01
CA ASP A 70 -20.62 9.76 -1.29
C ASP A 70 -20.55 11.26 -1.54
N ASP A 71 -20.48 12.08 -0.49
CA ASP A 71 -20.29 13.54 -0.58
C ASP A 71 -18.82 13.98 -0.70
N GLY A 72 -17.89 13.02 -0.81
CA GLY A 72 -16.45 13.30 -0.95
C GLY A 72 -15.71 13.54 0.36
N THR A 73 -16.36 13.40 1.51
CA THR A 73 -15.75 13.59 2.82
C THR A 73 -14.97 12.35 3.25
N VAL A 74 -13.82 12.53 3.88
CA VAL A 74 -13.07 11.40 4.48
C VAL A 74 -13.62 11.12 5.88
N GLU A 75 -14.15 9.92 6.07
CA GLU A 75 -14.55 9.38 7.37
C GLU A 75 -13.48 8.45 7.91
N VAL A 76 -13.14 8.60 9.18
CA VAL A 76 -12.17 7.76 9.90
C VAL A 76 -12.88 7.01 11.01
N ALA A 77 -12.66 5.70 11.11
CA ALA A 77 -13.21 4.86 12.17
C ALA A 77 -12.11 4.28 13.06
N SER A 78 -12.35 4.31 14.37
CA SER A 78 -11.51 3.65 15.36
C SER A 78 -11.75 2.12 15.36
N PRO A 79 -10.84 1.32 15.98
CA PRO A 79 -11.06 -0.11 16.20
C PRO A 79 -12.34 -0.42 16.99
N GLY A 80 -12.81 0.52 17.81
CA GLY A 80 -14.04 0.42 18.57
C GLY A 80 -15.30 0.78 17.80
N GLY A 81 -15.19 1.15 16.51
CA GLY A 81 -16.32 1.50 15.64
C GLY A 81 -16.85 2.92 15.80
N GLN A 82 -16.20 3.77 16.58
CA GLN A 82 -16.52 5.19 16.63
C GLN A 82 -15.96 5.88 15.37
N THR A 83 -16.75 6.78 14.78
CA THR A 83 -16.40 7.46 13.51
C THR A 83 -16.35 8.97 13.68
N TRP A 84 -15.52 9.62 12.88
CA TRP A 84 -15.34 11.06 12.75
C TRP A 84 -15.08 11.45 11.31
N THR A 85 -15.32 12.70 11.01
CA THR A 85 -14.90 13.32 9.73
C THR A 85 -13.45 13.82 9.85
N ALA A 86 -12.66 13.70 8.80
CA ALA A 86 -11.32 14.28 8.77
C ALA A 86 -11.39 15.79 8.99
N GLY A 87 -10.52 16.29 9.87
CA GLY A 87 -10.53 17.70 10.33
C GLY A 87 -11.39 17.95 11.58
N ASP A 88 -12.06 16.92 12.12
CA ASP A 88 -12.77 17.02 13.39
C ASP A 88 -11.75 17.03 14.56
N PRO A 89 -11.73 18.05 15.45
CA PRO A 89 -10.83 18.09 16.60
C PRO A 89 -11.00 16.94 17.59
N ASP A 90 -12.19 16.32 17.63
CA ASP A 90 -12.43 15.16 18.48
C ASP A 90 -11.71 13.91 17.95
N LEU A 91 -11.48 13.81 16.62
CA LEU A 91 -10.63 12.78 16.03
C LEU A 91 -9.18 12.90 16.50
N ASP A 92 -8.62 14.11 16.48
CA ASP A 92 -7.25 14.38 16.96
C ASP A 92 -7.09 14.01 18.42
N THR A 93 -8.11 14.33 19.23
CA THR A 93 -8.19 13.94 20.64
C THR A 93 -8.23 12.41 20.80
N ALA A 94 -9.02 11.72 19.98
CA ALA A 94 -9.13 10.26 20.01
C ALA A 94 -7.83 9.58 19.59
N LEU A 95 -7.19 10.05 18.52
CA LEU A 95 -5.88 9.59 18.07
C LEU A 95 -4.81 9.81 19.15
N SER A 96 -4.73 11.02 19.69
CA SER A 96 -3.74 11.36 20.72
C SER A 96 -3.88 10.46 21.94
N ARG A 97 -5.11 10.17 22.37
CA ARG A 97 -5.38 9.25 23.49
C ARG A 97 -5.01 7.81 23.15
N ALA A 98 -5.33 7.34 21.92
CA ALA A 98 -5.08 5.96 21.52
C ALA A 98 -3.58 5.64 21.45
N PHE A 99 -2.75 6.63 21.09
CA PHE A 99 -1.31 6.44 20.91
C PHE A 99 -0.46 7.06 22.03
N ASP A 100 -1.09 7.67 23.04
CA ASP A 100 -0.42 8.37 24.16
C ASP A 100 0.63 9.39 23.67
N ARG A 101 0.26 10.16 22.64
CA ARG A 101 1.10 11.17 21.97
C ARG A 101 0.25 12.29 21.38
N PRO A 102 0.78 13.52 21.29
CA PRO A 102 0.05 14.60 20.64
C PRO A 102 0.01 14.38 19.11
N LEU A 103 -1.12 13.91 18.60
CA LEU A 103 -1.34 13.59 17.19
C LEU A 103 -2.45 14.45 16.59
N VAL A 104 -2.31 14.78 15.30
CA VAL A 104 -3.32 15.45 14.50
C VAL A 104 -3.46 14.78 13.14
N LEU A 105 -4.68 14.64 12.62
CA LEU A 105 -4.91 14.22 11.25
C LEU A 105 -4.81 15.44 10.32
N SER A 106 -3.84 15.44 9.43
CA SER A 106 -3.56 16.56 8.52
C SER A 106 -3.72 16.15 7.06
N PRO A 107 -4.28 17.03 6.21
CA PRO A 107 -4.26 16.83 4.77
C PRO A 107 -2.86 17.04 4.20
N VAL A 108 -2.66 16.59 2.97
CA VAL A 108 -1.47 16.94 2.19
C VAL A 108 -1.42 18.45 1.96
N GLU A 109 -0.27 19.06 2.23
CA GLU A 109 0.00 20.48 1.99
C GLU A 109 0.96 20.62 0.79
N ALA A 110 0.53 21.38 -0.22
CA ALA A 110 1.37 21.60 -1.39
C ALA A 110 2.67 22.35 -1.02
N GLY A 111 3.80 21.83 -1.48
CA GLY A 111 5.12 22.44 -1.25
C GLY A 111 5.73 22.16 0.12
N ARG A 112 5.08 21.37 0.97
CA ARG A 112 5.66 20.87 2.22
C ARG A 112 6.40 19.56 1.96
N GLU A 113 7.68 19.52 2.33
CA GLU A 113 8.46 18.27 2.37
C GLU A 113 8.04 17.48 3.61
N GLU A 114 7.60 16.25 3.39
CA GLU A 114 7.11 15.38 4.43
C GLU A 114 8.01 14.17 4.60
N THR A 115 8.27 13.80 5.83
CA THR A 115 9.05 12.62 6.19
C THR A 115 8.31 11.75 7.20
N TYR A 116 8.73 10.49 7.29
CA TYR A 116 8.28 9.54 8.29
C TYR A 116 9.44 8.64 8.73
N ASP A 117 9.35 8.13 9.93
CA ASP A 117 10.30 7.14 10.43
C ASP A 117 9.89 5.72 10.00
N SER A 118 10.88 4.93 9.59
CA SER A 118 10.73 3.53 9.25
C SER A 118 11.71 2.67 10.03
N GLU A 119 11.22 1.60 10.66
CA GLU A 119 12.08 0.55 11.22
C GLU A 119 12.24 -0.56 10.18
N TRP A 120 13.48 -0.97 9.96
CA TRP A 120 13.80 -2.12 9.10
C TRP A 120 13.98 -3.35 9.98
N PRO A 121 13.10 -4.35 9.87
CA PRO A 121 13.26 -5.59 10.65
C PRO A 121 14.51 -6.32 10.21
N GLU A 122 15.14 -7.01 11.16
CA GLU A 122 16.20 -7.96 10.86
C GLU A 122 15.63 -9.10 10.00
N ILE A 123 16.08 -9.19 8.77
CA ILE A 123 15.70 -10.27 7.86
C ILE A 123 16.82 -11.30 7.90
N PRO A 124 16.55 -12.59 8.21
CA PRO A 124 17.57 -13.63 8.26
C PRO A 124 18.41 -13.65 6.98
N GLY A 125 19.73 -13.61 7.14
CA GLY A 125 20.68 -13.60 6.02
C GLY A 125 20.94 -12.23 5.38
N THR A 126 20.39 -11.15 5.92
CA THR A 126 20.72 -9.78 5.57
C THR A 126 21.36 -9.07 6.76
N ALA A 127 22.26 -8.13 6.49
CA ALA A 127 22.90 -7.30 7.53
C ALA A 127 21.99 -6.13 8.00
N LEU A 128 20.70 -6.19 7.72
CA LEU A 128 19.74 -5.18 8.14
C LEU A 128 19.42 -5.42 9.63
N SER A 129 20.14 -4.70 10.47
CA SER A 129 19.77 -4.50 11.88
C SER A 129 18.48 -3.68 11.96
N GLU A 130 17.83 -3.66 13.11
CA GLU A 130 16.75 -2.72 13.43
C GLU A 130 17.29 -1.28 13.35
N VAL A 131 17.39 -0.74 12.14
CA VAL A 131 17.83 0.63 11.91
C VAL A 131 16.59 1.48 11.69
N GLU A 132 16.45 2.50 12.53
CA GLU A 132 15.48 3.55 12.30
C GLU A 132 16.00 4.47 11.21
N VAL A 133 15.22 4.68 10.15
CA VAL A 133 15.57 5.55 9.03
C VAL A 133 14.43 6.54 8.80
N GLU A 134 14.79 7.81 8.69
CA GLU A 134 13.88 8.84 8.21
C GLU A 134 13.80 8.77 6.67
N LEU A 135 12.59 8.68 6.14
CA LEU A 135 12.33 8.56 4.71
C LEU A 135 11.36 9.67 4.26
N PRO A 136 11.59 10.26 3.07
CA PRO A 136 10.60 11.13 2.46
C PRO A 136 9.38 10.33 1.97
N VAL A 137 8.24 10.99 1.82
CA VAL A 137 7.08 10.46 1.11
C VAL A 137 7.17 10.73 -0.39
N ALA A 138 6.34 10.05 -1.17
CA ALA A 138 6.15 10.29 -2.60
C ALA A 138 7.45 10.26 -3.42
N MET A 139 8.36 9.33 -3.08
CA MET A 139 9.71 9.26 -3.67
C MET A 139 9.73 9.06 -5.20
N MET A 140 8.66 8.51 -5.79
CA MET A 140 8.55 8.19 -7.21
C MET A 140 7.32 8.85 -7.86
N THR A 141 6.84 9.96 -7.31
CA THR A 141 5.68 10.71 -7.84
C THR A 141 5.89 12.20 -7.61
N GLU A 142 5.49 13.03 -8.56
CA GLU A 142 5.61 14.50 -8.47
C GLU A 142 4.49 15.12 -7.63
N ARG A 143 3.42 14.37 -7.39
CA ARG A 143 2.28 14.86 -6.61
C ARG A 143 2.62 14.90 -5.13
N ALA A 144 2.19 15.97 -4.48
CA ALA A 144 2.06 16.01 -3.03
C ALA A 144 1.05 14.93 -2.57
N SER A 145 1.54 13.88 -1.95
CA SER A 145 0.78 12.72 -1.48
C SER A 145 1.54 12.05 -0.35
N PHE A 146 0.86 11.32 0.51
CA PHE A 146 1.50 10.53 1.56
C PHE A 146 1.77 9.08 1.15
N VAL A 147 1.79 8.76 -0.15
CA VAL A 147 2.31 7.48 -0.64
C VAL A 147 3.79 7.35 -0.28
N ASP A 148 4.28 6.13 -0.14
CA ASP A 148 5.69 5.92 0.21
C ASP A 148 6.60 6.02 -1.02
N LEU A 149 6.29 5.25 -2.07
CA LEU A 149 7.09 5.16 -3.29
C LEU A 149 6.27 5.58 -4.51
N ALA A 150 5.42 4.71 -5.01
CA ALA A 150 4.65 4.91 -6.22
C ALA A 150 3.15 4.93 -5.96
N ALA A 151 2.43 5.57 -6.87
CA ALA A 151 1.01 5.86 -6.70
C ALA A 151 0.10 4.64 -6.94
N VAL A 152 0.51 3.70 -7.80
CA VAL A 152 -0.27 2.50 -8.15
C VAL A 152 0.50 1.24 -7.76
N HIS A 153 -0.12 0.37 -6.97
CA HIS A 153 0.41 -0.93 -6.59
C HIS A 153 -0.50 -2.04 -7.14
N LEU A 154 0.06 -2.87 -8.02
CA LEU A 154 -0.61 -4.01 -8.63
C LEU A 154 -0.11 -5.29 -7.97
N ILE A 155 -1.01 -6.24 -7.75
CA ILE A 155 -0.68 -7.57 -7.23
C ILE A 155 -1.53 -8.64 -7.91
N VAL A 156 -0.93 -9.78 -8.19
CA VAL A 156 -1.63 -10.93 -8.80
C VAL A 156 -2.06 -11.90 -7.70
N GLU A 157 -3.31 -12.37 -7.76
CA GLU A 157 -3.83 -13.33 -6.77
C GLU A 157 -2.99 -14.61 -6.70
N GLU A 158 -2.54 -15.10 -7.85
CA GLU A 158 -1.73 -16.30 -7.97
C GLU A 158 -0.35 -16.13 -7.30
N SER A 159 0.22 -14.92 -7.33
CA SER A 159 1.47 -14.62 -6.59
C SER A 159 1.26 -14.72 -5.07
N VAL A 160 0.10 -14.26 -4.57
CA VAL A 160 -0.25 -14.38 -3.16
C VAL A 160 -0.62 -15.81 -2.78
N ALA A 161 -1.28 -16.55 -3.68
CA ALA A 161 -1.56 -17.97 -3.49
C ALA A 161 -0.26 -18.78 -3.39
N HIS A 162 0.70 -18.52 -4.29
CA HIS A 162 2.02 -19.15 -4.23
C HIS A 162 2.77 -18.84 -2.93
N LEU A 163 2.75 -17.58 -2.46
CA LEU A 163 3.30 -17.21 -1.17
C LEU A 163 2.61 -17.95 -0.01
N SER A 164 1.29 -18.11 -0.08
CA SER A 164 0.50 -18.86 0.92
C SER A 164 0.89 -20.34 0.97
N GLU A 165 1.17 -20.95 -0.19
CA GLU A 165 1.68 -22.32 -0.29
C GLU A 165 3.08 -22.46 0.34
N LEU A 166 4.00 -21.54 0.05
CA LEU A 166 5.34 -21.51 0.63
C LEU A 166 5.33 -21.41 2.16
N ILE A 167 4.40 -20.64 2.71
CA ILE A 167 4.24 -20.45 4.17
C ILE A 167 3.45 -21.62 4.80
N GLY A 168 2.61 -22.31 4.03
CA GLY A 168 1.67 -23.31 4.54
C GLY A 168 0.47 -22.71 5.30
N ALA A 169 0.19 -21.41 5.07
CA ALA A 169 -0.92 -20.69 5.69
C ALA A 169 -1.41 -19.58 4.74
N ALA A 170 -2.71 -19.28 4.78
CA ALA A 170 -3.29 -18.23 3.95
C ALA A 170 -2.67 -16.84 4.26
N VAL A 171 -2.31 -16.13 3.21
CA VAL A 171 -1.87 -14.74 3.27
C VAL A 171 -3.00 -13.84 2.76
N PRO A 172 -3.70 -13.09 3.63
CA PRO A 172 -4.71 -12.15 3.19
C PRO A 172 -4.09 -11.03 2.37
N ILE A 173 -4.54 -10.86 1.13
CA ILE A 173 -3.96 -9.92 0.15
C ILE A 173 -3.97 -8.46 0.65
N ARG A 174 -4.97 -8.08 1.46
CA ARG A 174 -5.08 -6.74 2.06
C ARG A 174 -3.89 -6.35 2.93
N ARG A 175 -3.07 -7.33 3.45
CA ARG A 175 -1.81 -7.03 4.15
C ARG A 175 -0.83 -6.26 3.27
N CYS A 176 -0.92 -6.48 1.96
CA CYS A 176 -0.04 -5.86 0.98
C CYS A 176 -0.51 -4.49 0.53
N ARG A 177 -1.74 -4.10 0.89
CA ARG A 177 -2.33 -2.78 0.56
C ARG A 177 -2.24 -2.46 -0.95
N PRO A 178 -2.75 -3.32 -1.84
CA PRO A 178 -2.73 -3.07 -3.26
C PRO A 178 -3.73 -1.97 -3.66
N THR A 179 -3.46 -1.29 -4.77
CA THR A 179 -4.46 -0.49 -5.49
C THR A 179 -5.39 -1.41 -6.29
N ALA A 180 -4.80 -2.34 -7.05
CA ALA A 180 -5.57 -3.32 -7.81
C ALA A 180 -5.03 -4.74 -7.58
N VAL A 181 -5.97 -5.67 -7.49
CA VAL A 181 -5.72 -7.10 -7.48
C VAL A 181 -6.15 -7.68 -8.80
N LEU A 182 -5.25 -8.40 -9.43
CA LEU A 182 -5.42 -8.99 -10.75
C LEU A 182 -5.49 -10.51 -10.62
N ARG A 183 -6.33 -11.12 -11.44
CA ARG A 183 -6.46 -12.57 -11.54
C ARG A 183 -6.22 -12.99 -12.98
N SER A 184 -5.42 -14.03 -13.20
CA SER A 184 -5.19 -14.59 -14.51
C SER A 184 -6.50 -15.11 -15.12
N VAL A 185 -6.75 -14.82 -16.40
CA VAL A 185 -7.89 -15.38 -17.14
C VAL A 185 -7.57 -16.75 -17.74
N THR A 186 -6.32 -17.20 -17.62
CA THR A 186 -5.86 -18.52 -18.06
C THR A 186 -5.30 -19.30 -16.87
N GLU A 187 -5.08 -20.60 -17.05
CA GLU A 187 -4.41 -21.40 -16.04
C GLU A 187 -2.97 -20.85 -15.83
N ALA A 188 -2.71 -20.33 -14.63
CA ALA A 188 -1.43 -19.72 -14.28
C ALA A 188 -0.46 -20.77 -13.72
N VAL A 189 0.81 -20.65 -14.07
CA VAL A 189 1.87 -21.42 -13.42
C VAL A 189 2.15 -20.82 -12.06
N PRO A 190 2.33 -21.64 -10.99
CA PRO A 190 2.69 -21.11 -9.66
C PRO A 190 3.97 -20.27 -9.70
N GLY A 191 3.97 -19.14 -9.01
CA GLY A 191 5.12 -18.24 -8.95
C GLY A 191 4.72 -16.81 -8.63
N PHE A 192 5.71 -15.92 -8.56
CA PHE A 192 5.51 -14.48 -8.39
C PHE A 192 5.39 -13.81 -9.76
N LEU A 193 4.20 -13.94 -10.37
CA LEU A 193 3.97 -13.59 -11.78
C LEU A 193 4.15 -12.10 -12.07
N ASP A 194 3.69 -11.26 -11.16
CA ASP A 194 3.78 -9.80 -11.25
C ASP A 194 5.22 -9.28 -11.28
N LEU A 195 6.17 -9.99 -10.67
CA LEU A 195 7.58 -9.58 -10.66
C LEU A 195 8.28 -9.69 -12.03
N ALA A 196 7.68 -10.39 -12.99
CA ALA A 196 8.17 -10.50 -14.35
C ALA A 196 7.73 -9.33 -15.27
N TRP A 197 6.94 -8.38 -14.77
CA TRP A 197 6.33 -7.32 -15.59
C TRP A 197 7.13 -6.03 -15.68
N VAL A 198 8.24 -5.95 -15.00
CA VAL A 198 9.10 -4.74 -14.97
C VAL A 198 9.42 -4.25 -16.39
N ASP A 199 9.33 -2.93 -16.60
CA ASP A 199 9.53 -2.22 -17.87
C ASP A 199 8.48 -2.52 -18.96
N ARG A 200 7.42 -3.29 -18.67
CA ARG A 200 6.31 -3.50 -19.60
C ARG A 200 5.26 -2.39 -19.49
N VAL A 201 4.49 -2.25 -20.54
CA VAL A 201 3.29 -1.42 -20.56
C VAL A 201 2.05 -2.29 -20.45
N ALA A 202 0.99 -1.73 -19.84
CA ALA A 202 -0.27 -2.43 -19.69
C ALA A 202 -1.44 -1.49 -19.93
N THR A 203 -2.61 -2.06 -20.18
CA THR A 203 -3.89 -1.33 -20.20
C THR A 203 -4.89 -2.00 -19.27
N ALA A 204 -5.70 -1.19 -18.57
CA ALA A 204 -6.84 -1.64 -17.77
C ALA A 204 -8.04 -0.76 -18.13
N GLY A 205 -9.01 -1.30 -18.87
CA GLY A 205 -10.02 -0.47 -19.51
C GLY A 205 -9.37 0.58 -20.43
N ASP A 206 -9.66 1.87 -20.18
CA ASP A 206 -9.08 2.99 -20.93
C ASP A 206 -7.76 3.51 -20.32
N VAL A 207 -7.35 2.98 -19.18
CA VAL A 207 -6.14 3.44 -18.47
C VAL A 207 -4.91 2.78 -19.05
N GLY A 208 -3.90 3.59 -19.40
CA GLY A 208 -2.55 3.13 -19.74
C GLY A 208 -1.64 3.15 -18.52
N LEU A 209 -0.83 2.10 -18.37
CA LEU A 209 0.11 1.93 -17.28
C LEU A 209 1.51 1.57 -17.80
N HIS A 210 2.53 2.09 -17.15
CA HIS A 210 3.92 1.62 -17.28
C HIS A 210 4.34 0.95 -15.97
N ILE A 211 4.82 -0.29 -16.04
CA ILE A 211 5.25 -1.06 -14.86
C ILE A 211 6.68 -0.65 -14.51
N GLY A 212 6.83 0.19 -13.51
CA GLY A 212 8.12 0.80 -13.17
C GLY A 212 9.07 -0.10 -12.37
N GLY A 213 8.55 -1.08 -11.62
CA GLY A 213 9.43 -1.97 -10.85
C GLY A 213 8.72 -2.86 -9.84
N PRO A 214 9.46 -3.80 -9.23
CA PRO A 214 8.93 -4.67 -8.19
C PRO A 214 8.61 -3.85 -6.92
N ALA A 215 7.56 -4.24 -6.20
CA ALA A 215 7.15 -3.56 -4.97
C ALA A 215 7.85 -4.15 -3.73
N PRO A 216 8.83 -3.43 -3.11
CA PRO A 216 9.49 -3.90 -1.90
C PRO A 216 8.51 -3.93 -0.72
N ARG A 217 8.57 -4.99 0.06
CA ARG A 217 7.69 -5.20 1.20
C ARG A 217 8.42 -4.88 2.51
N CYS A 218 7.71 -4.22 3.39
CA CYS A 218 8.20 -3.79 4.70
C CYS A 218 7.49 -4.52 5.84
N VAL A 219 7.84 -4.19 7.07
CA VAL A 219 7.28 -4.76 8.30
C VAL A 219 5.75 -4.70 8.37
N MET A 220 5.10 -3.73 7.72
CA MET A 220 3.63 -3.59 7.76
C MET A 220 2.90 -4.85 7.31
N THR A 221 3.46 -5.63 6.36
CA THR A 221 2.85 -6.88 5.91
C THR A 221 2.79 -7.97 6.98
N THR A 222 3.58 -7.83 8.04
CA THR A 222 3.70 -8.81 9.13
C THR A 222 2.91 -8.44 10.38
N LEU A 223 2.48 -7.17 10.48
CA LEU A 223 1.81 -6.63 11.67
C LEU A 223 0.35 -7.10 11.76
N PRO A 224 -0.25 -7.07 12.94
CA PRO A 224 -1.70 -7.15 13.08
C PRO A 224 -2.37 -6.03 12.28
N GLN A 225 -3.55 -6.31 11.68
CA GLN A 225 -4.33 -5.35 10.90
C GLN A 225 -5.82 -5.66 11.09
N GLY A 226 -6.49 -4.95 11.97
CA GLY A 226 -7.88 -5.23 12.33
C GLY A 226 -8.07 -6.66 12.85
N ASP A 227 -8.80 -7.49 12.11
CA ASP A 227 -9.07 -8.90 12.44
C ASP A 227 -7.90 -9.85 12.09
N LEU A 228 -6.86 -9.36 11.39
CA LEU A 228 -5.70 -10.17 11.02
C LEU A 228 -4.65 -10.14 12.13
N GLY A 229 -4.31 -11.30 12.67
CA GLY A 229 -3.18 -11.45 13.60
C GLY A 229 -1.83 -11.17 12.95
N ALA A 230 -0.76 -11.10 13.73
CA ALA A 230 0.60 -10.99 13.20
C ALA A 230 0.97 -12.22 12.36
N GLN A 231 1.72 -12.01 11.26
CA GLN A 231 2.17 -13.10 10.37
C GLN A 231 3.59 -12.79 9.84
N ARG A 232 4.60 -13.05 10.64
CA ARG A 232 6.01 -12.73 10.33
C ARG A 232 6.54 -13.53 9.15
N GLU A 233 5.99 -14.71 8.93
CA GLU A 233 6.35 -15.65 7.87
C GLU A 233 6.20 -15.04 6.48
N VAL A 234 5.31 -14.06 6.30
CA VAL A 234 5.12 -13.35 5.03
C VAL A 234 6.43 -12.71 4.57
N LEU A 235 7.06 -11.89 5.40
CA LEU A 235 8.29 -11.20 5.02
C LEU A 235 9.49 -12.16 4.97
N GLN A 236 9.50 -13.20 5.81
CA GLN A 236 10.55 -14.23 5.79
C GLN A 236 10.53 -15.01 4.48
N ALA A 237 9.37 -15.51 4.06
CA ALA A 237 9.24 -16.25 2.81
C ALA A 237 9.57 -15.38 1.57
N LEU A 238 9.14 -14.12 1.56
CA LEU A 238 9.50 -13.19 0.49
C LEU A 238 11.02 -12.90 0.47
N ALA A 239 11.66 -12.80 1.63
CA ALA A 239 13.10 -12.61 1.71
C ALA A 239 13.90 -13.84 1.25
N GLU A 240 13.30 -15.04 1.33
CA GLU A 240 13.92 -16.28 0.85
C GLU A 240 13.67 -16.51 -0.64
N HIS A 241 12.44 -16.24 -1.14
CA HIS A 241 11.97 -16.71 -2.44
C HIS A 241 11.71 -15.60 -3.48
N ALA A 242 11.61 -14.34 -3.07
CA ALA A 242 11.19 -13.22 -3.92
C ALA A 242 12.06 -11.96 -3.72
N ARG A 243 13.38 -12.12 -3.76
CA ARG A 243 14.31 -10.98 -3.68
C ARG A 243 14.61 -10.44 -5.06
N HIS A 244 14.38 -9.12 -5.24
CA HIS A 244 14.61 -8.42 -6.49
C HIS A 244 15.39 -7.15 -6.28
N ASP A 245 16.19 -6.78 -7.27
CA ASP A 245 16.84 -5.48 -7.34
C ASP A 245 15.80 -4.42 -7.73
N THR A 246 15.67 -3.39 -6.92
CA THR A 246 14.77 -2.25 -7.13
C THR A 246 15.48 -1.01 -7.66
N GLY A 247 16.76 -1.13 -8.04
CA GLY A 247 17.61 -0.01 -8.42
C GLY A 247 18.22 0.74 -7.22
N THR A 248 17.69 0.57 -6.02
CA THR A 248 18.20 1.13 -4.77
C THR A 248 18.72 0.07 -3.80
N GLY A 249 18.59 -1.20 -4.16
CA GLY A 249 19.03 -2.36 -3.39
C GLY A 249 18.18 -3.59 -3.65
N VAL A 250 18.58 -4.71 -3.07
CA VAL A 250 17.90 -6.00 -3.22
C VAL A 250 16.96 -6.22 -2.03
N PHE A 251 15.65 -6.21 -2.30
CA PHE A 251 14.61 -6.31 -1.28
C PHE A 251 13.69 -7.51 -1.50
N ALA A 252 13.00 -7.93 -0.45
CA ALA A 252 11.87 -8.84 -0.53
C ALA A 252 10.70 -8.13 -1.22
N CYS A 253 10.20 -8.65 -2.34
CA CYS A 253 9.20 -8.01 -3.18
C CYS A 253 7.95 -8.88 -3.35
N LEU A 254 6.80 -8.22 -3.54
CA LEU A 254 5.54 -8.85 -3.93
C LEU A 254 4.64 -7.79 -4.57
N GLY A 255 4.17 -8.07 -5.77
CA GLY A 255 3.49 -7.08 -6.60
C GLY A 255 4.47 -6.15 -7.33
N THR A 256 3.92 -5.25 -8.12
CA THR A 256 4.66 -4.26 -8.90
C THR A 256 4.08 -2.86 -8.70
N TYR A 257 4.92 -1.86 -8.86
CA TYR A 257 4.51 -0.47 -8.96
C TYR A 257 4.30 -0.07 -10.42
N ALA A 258 3.31 0.78 -10.65
CA ALA A 258 3.02 1.31 -11.97
C ALA A 258 2.81 2.83 -11.93
N GLU A 259 3.13 3.46 -13.05
CA GLU A 259 2.86 4.85 -13.36
C GLU A 259 1.73 4.93 -14.38
N VAL A 260 0.87 5.94 -14.24
CA VAL A 260 -0.25 6.16 -15.16
C VAL A 260 0.26 6.92 -16.38
N THR A 261 0.18 6.29 -17.55
CA THR A 261 0.57 6.91 -18.83
C THR A 261 -0.61 7.47 -19.60
N ASN A 262 -1.82 6.93 -19.37
CA ASN A 262 -3.08 7.47 -19.89
C ASN A 262 -4.12 7.44 -18.77
N PRO A 263 -4.62 8.61 -18.33
CA PRO A 263 -5.63 8.69 -17.30
C PRO A 263 -6.97 8.10 -17.70
N GLY A 264 -7.76 7.66 -16.70
CA GLY A 264 -9.09 7.12 -16.92
C GLY A 264 -9.65 6.44 -15.68
N THR A 265 -10.64 5.59 -15.86
CA THR A 265 -11.28 4.84 -14.78
C THR A 265 -11.07 3.35 -14.97
N VAL A 266 -10.59 2.67 -13.92
CA VAL A 266 -10.53 1.21 -13.83
C VAL A 266 -11.68 0.70 -12.98
N ARG A 267 -12.34 -0.35 -13.43
CA ARG A 267 -13.48 -0.99 -12.76
C ARG A 267 -13.22 -2.46 -12.46
N LEU A 268 -13.91 -2.99 -11.48
CA LEU A 268 -13.96 -4.44 -11.29
C LEU A 268 -14.44 -5.13 -12.56
N GLY A 269 -13.78 -6.21 -12.95
CA GLY A 269 -14.06 -6.97 -14.17
C GLY A 269 -13.40 -6.42 -15.44
N ASP A 270 -12.74 -5.27 -15.38
CA ASP A 270 -11.98 -4.77 -16.53
C ASP A 270 -10.84 -5.74 -16.88
N HIS A 271 -10.59 -5.87 -18.20
CA HIS A 271 -9.43 -6.61 -18.66
C HIS A 271 -8.15 -5.81 -18.44
N PHE A 272 -7.18 -6.46 -17.82
CA PHE A 272 -5.82 -5.97 -17.72
C PHE A 272 -4.95 -6.75 -18.72
N VAL A 273 -4.36 -6.03 -19.66
CA VAL A 273 -3.58 -6.62 -20.75
C VAL A 273 -2.17 -6.07 -20.74
N LEU A 274 -1.20 -6.96 -20.63
CA LEU A 274 0.22 -6.62 -20.79
C LEU A 274 0.56 -6.58 -22.27
N ALA A 275 1.17 -5.48 -22.74
CA ALA A 275 1.75 -5.42 -24.08
C ALA A 275 3.10 -6.16 -24.11
N ASP A 276 3.39 -6.72 -25.27
CA ASP A 276 4.67 -7.41 -25.54
C ASP A 276 5.86 -6.45 -25.51
#